data_57f86d7cdcf64edb8e65b77b599d71e7
#
_entry.id   57f86d7cdcf64edb8e65b77b599d71e7
#
_cell.length_a   1.000
_cell.length_b   1.000
_cell.length_c   1.000
_cell.angle_alpha   90.00
_cell.angle_beta   90.00
_cell.angle_gamma   90.00
#
_symmetry.space_group_name_H-M   'P 1'
#
loop_
_entity.id
_entity.type
_entity.pdbx_description
1 polymer ?
#
loop_
_entity_poly.entity_id
_entity_poly.type
_entity_poly.pdbx_seq_one_letter_code
_entity_poly.pdbx_strand_id
1 'polypeptide(L)'
;MHIHILGICGTFMGGIAMIAKQSGFKVTGSDLNVYPPMSDELKAAGIELIEGFDESQLDMKPDLVVVGNVMRRGMPIVEKLLNERIPFVSGPQWLEEHYLLNKKVLAVAGTHGKTTTSSMLAWILEANGRNPGFLIGGIPENFGISARNSDSEYFVIEADEYDCAFFDKRSKFVHYHPSCLIMNNLEYDHADIFDSVKDIQKQFHHLIRTIPSQGLIVMPDNDKNLNEVIQMGCWSNKYVIGDNSALHAKLLKADGSEFEIYDGDKLVSTVKYDCTGAYNVNNSLMAIKAASYAGISTEDAAAALQSFKLPKRRMELKGVVDGVEVYDDFAHHPTAIRLTLEGLRAKIGDSRKLIAVFEPRSNSMKLGANHEQLAKSFESADEIFVYANDSVKWNVKELEKQSEKILMVYSDFEKMLNDIVAHSHTDSTILVMSNGGFNGIHQKLLDKLHNK
;
A
#
# COMPACT_ATOMS: atom_id res chain seq x y z
N MET A 1 17.59 -0.86 26.29
CA MET A 1 17.18 0.46 25.82
C MET A 1 15.65 0.53 25.78
N HIS A 2 15.06 1.58 26.35
CA HIS A 2 13.61 1.83 26.33
C HIS A 2 13.31 2.89 25.26
N ILE A 3 12.49 2.56 24.27
CA ILE A 3 11.99 3.51 23.29
C ILE A 3 10.50 3.78 23.50
N HIS A 4 10.10 5.05 23.33
CA HIS A 4 8.70 5.48 23.36
C HIS A 4 8.31 6.02 21.99
N ILE A 5 7.24 5.48 21.39
CA ILE A 5 6.86 5.78 20.00
C ILE A 5 5.60 6.65 19.99
N LEU A 6 5.70 7.86 19.44
CA LEU A 6 4.58 8.78 19.27
C LEU A 6 3.92 8.55 17.88
N GLY A 7 2.61 8.26 17.89
CA GLY A 7 1.87 7.87 16.68
C GLY A 7 2.00 6.38 16.36
N ILE A 8 2.08 5.53 17.39
CA ILE A 8 2.41 4.10 17.29
C ILE A 8 1.37 3.27 16.51
N CYS A 9 0.10 3.67 16.48
CA CYS A 9 -0.96 2.90 15.84
C CYS A 9 -1.05 3.09 14.31
N GLY A 10 -0.24 3.97 13.72
CA GLY A 10 -0.05 4.01 12.27
C GLY A 10 0.66 2.74 11.77
N THR A 11 0.28 2.20 10.61
CA THR A 11 0.81 0.91 10.09
C THR A 11 2.35 0.88 10.07
N PHE A 12 2.99 1.95 9.58
CA PHE A 12 4.45 2.04 9.52
C PHE A 12 5.08 2.11 10.93
N MET A 13 4.57 2.97 11.81
CA MET A 13 5.11 3.14 13.17
C MET A 13 4.85 1.91 14.02
N GLY A 14 3.70 1.26 13.87
CA GLY A 14 3.38 -0.02 14.51
C GLY A 14 4.33 -1.14 14.06
N GLY A 15 4.64 -1.19 12.76
CA GLY A 15 5.63 -2.13 12.24
C GLY A 15 7.03 -1.89 12.82
N ILE A 16 7.47 -0.63 12.97
CA ILE A 16 8.71 -0.28 13.67
C ILE A 16 8.66 -0.78 15.13
N ALA A 17 7.54 -0.56 15.82
CA ALA A 17 7.36 -1.03 17.20
C ALA A 17 7.52 -2.56 17.32
N MET A 18 6.92 -3.30 16.38
CA MET A 18 7.04 -4.76 16.31
C MET A 18 8.49 -5.20 16.09
N ILE A 19 9.19 -4.62 15.11
CA ILE A 19 10.59 -4.91 14.83
C ILE A 19 11.46 -4.59 16.04
N ALA A 20 11.28 -3.43 16.67
CA ALA A 20 12.02 -3.03 17.85
C ALA A 20 11.80 -4.01 19.03
N LYS A 21 10.55 -4.41 19.27
CA LYS A 21 10.20 -5.38 20.30
C LYS A 21 10.86 -6.73 20.06
N GLN A 22 10.78 -7.23 18.83
CA GLN A 22 11.42 -8.50 18.41
C GLN A 22 12.94 -8.42 18.47
N SER A 23 13.52 -7.22 18.35
CA SER A 23 14.96 -6.95 18.49
C SER A 23 15.40 -6.76 19.95
N GLY A 24 14.50 -6.96 20.94
CA GLY A 24 14.84 -6.94 22.36
C GLY A 24 14.75 -5.56 23.02
N PHE A 25 14.22 -4.53 22.35
CA PHE A 25 13.96 -3.24 22.98
C PHE A 25 12.75 -3.31 23.92
N LYS A 26 12.77 -2.54 25.00
CA LYS A 26 11.56 -2.19 25.73
C LYS A 26 10.82 -1.14 24.91
N VAL A 27 9.58 -1.44 24.50
CA VAL A 27 8.78 -0.56 23.65
C VAL A 27 7.52 -0.15 24.37
N THR A 28 7.25 1.16 24.40
CA THR A 28 5.96 1.76 24.76
C THR A 28 5.58 2.75 23.68
N GLY A 29 4.32 3.16 23.62
CA GLY A 29 3.94 4.19 22.66
C GLY A 29 2.54 4.72 22.85
N SER A 30 2.25 5.83 22.19
CA SER A 30 0.95 6.50 22.28
C SER A 30 0.40 6.89 20.90
N ASP A 31 -0.93 6.99 20.86
CA ASP A 31 -1.67 7.47 19.70
C ASP A 31 -3.01 8.09 20.13
N LEU A 32 -3.57 8.99 19.30
CA LEU A 32 -4.92 9.52 19.50
C LEU A 32 -5.99 8.47 19.24
N ASN A 33 -5.70 7.52 18.38
CA ASN A 33 -6.65 6.52 17.89
C ASN A 33 -6.09 5.11 18.13
N VAL A 34 -6.34 4.57 19.32
CA VAL A 34 -5.93 3.22 19.72
C VAL A 34 -7.05 2.23 19.38
N TYR A 35 -7.13 1.79 18.13
CA TYR A 35 -8.17 0.85 17.65
C TYR A 35 -7.58 -0.25 16.72
N PRO A 36 -8.31 -1.39 16.58
CA PRO A 36 -7.92 -2.47 15.70
C PRO A 36 -7.79 -2.06 14.21
N PRO A 37 -6.96 -2.77 13.39
CA PRO A 37 -6.24 -4.00 13.75
C PRO A 37 -4.88 -3.77 14.44
N MET A 38 -4.24 -2.61 14.24
CA MET A 38 -2.86 -2.37 14.72
C MET A 38 -2.76 -2.41 16.25
N SER A 39 -3.75 -1.85 16.97
CA SER A 39 -3.75 -1.90 18.43
C SER A 39 -3.76 -3.33 18.99
N ASP A 40 -4.43 -4.26 18.30
CA ASP A 40 -4.49 -5.66 18.72
C ASP A 40 -3.17 -6.38 18.47
N GLU A 41 -2.53 -6.14 17.31
CA GLU A 41 -1.20 -6.66 17.00
C GLU A 41 -0.16 -6.19 18.03
N LEU A 42 -0.15 -4.90 18.37
CA LEU A 42 0.78 -4.32 19.34
C LEU A 42 0.56 -4.86 20.75
N LYS A 43 -0.70 -4.97 21.19
CA LYS A 43 -1.06 -5.56 22.49
C LYS A 43 -0.66 -7.03 22.57
N ALA A 44 -0.93 -7.81 21.51
CA ALA A 44 -0.52 -9.22 21.44
C ALA A 44 1.00 -9.40 21.52
N ALA A 45 1.77 -8.42 21.01
CA ALA A 45 3.22 -8.38 21.17
C ALA A 45 3.71 -7.92 22.56
N GLY A 46 2.80 -7.61 23.48
CA GLY A 46 3.12 -7.12 24.81
C GLY A 46 3.71 -5.70 24.81
N ILE A 47 3.25 -4.84 23.90
CA ILE A 47 3.60 -3.42 23.84
C ILE A 47 2.53 -2.63 24.59
N GLU A 48 2.97 -1.79 25.52
CA GLU A 48 2.09 -0.90 26.29
C GLU A 48 1.67 0.28 25.40
N LEU A 49 0.35 0.45 25.25
CA LEU A 49 -0.27 1.52 24.47
C LEU A 49 -0.95 2.54 25.37
N ILE A 50 -0.70 3.81 25.13
CA ILE A 50 -1.29 4.94 25.84
C ILE A 50 -2.16 5.71 24.83
N GLU A 51 -3.41 6.02 25.22
CA GLU A 51 -4.30 6.85 24.41
C GLU A 51 -4.03 8.33 24.69
N GLY A 52 -3.95 9.12 23.62
CA GLY A 52 -3.62 10.54 23.68
C GLY A 52 -2.12 10.83 23.70
N PHE A 53 -1.78 12.14 23.69
CA PHE A 53 -0.41 12.65 23.65
C PHE A 53 -0.16 13.60 24.82
N ASP A 54 -0.41 13.12 26.07
CA ASP A 54 -0.13 13.88 27.25
C ASP A 54 1.38 13.95 27.54
N GLU A 55 1.88 15.12 27.92
CA GLU A 55 3.31 15.34 28.16
C GLU A 55 3.89 14.55 29.34
N SER A 56 3.04 14.12 30.30
CA SER A 56 3.45 13.29 31.44
C SER A 56 3.97 11.91 31.01
N GLN A 57 3.67 11.46 29.79
CA GLN A 57 4.22 10.22 29.23
C GLN A 57 5.75 10.23 29.18
N LEU A 58 6.37 11.40 29.05
CA LEU A 58 7.83 11.54 29.05
C LEU A 58 8.44 11.39 30.45
N ASP A 59 7.63 11.44 31.52
CA ASP A 59 8.10 11.21 32.92
C ASP A 59 8.55 9.77 33.15
N MET A 60 8.18 8.81 32.26
CA MET A 60 8.72 7.46 32.28
C MET A 60 10.21 7.38 31.86
N LYS A 61 10.80 8.51 31.42
CA LYS A 61 12.20 8.67 31.02
C LYS A 61 12.68 7.64 30.00
N PRO A 62 12.06 7.60 28.80
CA PRO A 62 12.57 6.72 27.74
C PRO A 62 14.00 7.14 27.34
N ASP A 63 14.83 6.18 26.98
CA ASP A 63 16.17 6.45 26.46
C ASP A 63 16.12 7.19 25.11
N LEU A 64 15.05 6.96 24.32
CA LEU A 64 14.84 7.58 23.01
C LEU A 64 13.34 7.67 22.71
N VAL A 65 12.91 8.81 22.13
CA VAL A 65 11.56 8.98 21.61
C VAL A 65 11.60 8.84 20.08
N VAL A 66 10.76 7.96 19.53
CA VAL A 66 10.59 7.79 18.08
C VAL A 66 9.33 8.52 17.65
N VAL A 67 9.50 9.54 16.81
CA VAL A 67 8.45 10.50 16.46
C VAL A 67 7.84 10.17 15.10
N GLY A 68 6.53 9.91 15.08
CA GLY A 68 5.75 9.73 13.85
C GLY A 68 5.34 11.06 13.19
N ASN A 69 4.94 10.99 11.93
CA ASN A 69 4.58 12.16 11.12
C ASN A 69 3.25 12.84 11.53
N VAL A 70 2.48 12.23 12.42
CA VAL A 70 1.26 12.85 13.00
C VAL A 70 1.59 13.95 14.01
N MET A 71 2.82 13.97 14.52
CA MET A 71 3.28 14.96 15.50
C MET A 71 3.60 16.30 14.86
N ARG A 72 3.32 17.39 15.57
CA ARG A 72 3.56 18.78 15.09
C ARG A 72 3.95 19.71 16.22
N ARG A 73 4.58 20.83 15.87
CA ARG A 73 4.89 21.91 16.82
C ARG A 73 3.59 22.45 17.45
N GLY A 74 3.69 22.87 18.72
CA GLY A 74 2.57 23.35 19.53
C GLY A 74 1.84 22.26 20.29
N MET A 75 2.12 20.97 20.04
CA MET A 75 1.61 19.90 20.91
C MET A 75 2.42 19.86 22.23
N PRO A 76 1.78 19.83 23.41
CA PRO A 76 2.49 19.89 24.70
C PRO A 76 3.63 18.88 24.82
N ILE A 77 3.40 17.61 24.43
CA ILE A 77 4.42 16.57 24.48
C ILE A 77 5.62 16.87 23.56
N VAL A 78 5.40 17.49 22.40
CA VAL A 78 6.47 17.89 21.47
C VAL A 78 7.27 19.06 22.05
N GLU A 79 6.59 20.04 22.64
CA GLU A 79 7.27 21.19 23.26
C GLU A 79 8.08 20.75 24.49
N LYS A 80 7.56 19.83 25.33
CA LYS A 80 8.31 19.24 26.46
C LYS A 80 9.55 18.48 25.96
N LEU A 81 9.37 17.62 24.92
CA LEU A 81 10.47 16.87 24.29
C LEU A 81 11.64 17.80 23.89
N LEU A 82 11.32 18.94 23.26
CA LEU A 82 12.31 19.93 22.81
C LEU A 82 12.93 20.73 23.95
N ASN A 83 12.10 21.19 24.91
CA ASN A 83 12.54 22.01 26.02
C ASN A 83 13.48 21.25 26.97
N GLU A 84 13.18 19.99 27.24
CA GLU A 84 13.97 19.11 28.11
C GLU A 84 15.13 18.42 27.36
N ARG A 85 15.26 18.63 26.05
CA ARG A 85 16.28 18.02 25.19
C ARG A 85 16.32 16.51 25.29
N ILE A 86 15.15 15.88 25.40
CA ILE A 86 15.02 14.41 25.39
C ILE A 86 15.47 13.90 24.01
N PRO A 87 16.33 12.87 23.93
CA PRO A 87 16.76 12.31 22.63
C PRO A 87 15.58 11.85 21.80
N PHE A 88 15.53 12.24 20.52
CA PHE A 88 14.48 11.82 19.61
C PHE A 88 14.98 11.66 18.17
N VAL A 89 14.32 10.77 17.43
CA VAL A 89 14.55 10.50 16.00
C VAL A 89 13.22 10.28 15.30
N SER A 90 13.20 10.33 13.97
CA SER A 90 12.04 9.87 13.19
C SER A 90 11.99 8.35 13.13
N GLY A 91 10.79 7.79 12.82
CA GLY A 91 10.66 6.34 12.61
C GLY A 91 11.61 5.78 11.56
N PRO A 92 11.68 6.37 10.35
CA PRO A 92 12.61 5.93 9.31
C PRO A 92 14.08 6.01 9.73
N GLN A 93 14.49 7.07 10.41
CA GLN A 93 15.85 7.21 10.93
C GLN A 93 16.17 6.13 11.98
N TRP A 94 15.24 5.85 12.90
CA TRP A 94 15.44 4.76 13.87
C TRP A 94 15.64 3.41 13.17
N LEU A 95 14.81 3.13 12.16
CA LEU A 95 14.88 1.89 11.40
C LEU A 95 16.22 1.77 10.66
N GLU A 96 16.69 2.86 10.03
CA GLU A 96 18.00 2.94 9.39
C GLU A 96 19.11 2.58 10.36
N GLU A 97 19.24 3.34 11.47
CA GLU A 97 20.37 3.27 12.39
C GLU A 97 20.43 1.97 13.20
N HIS A 98 19.28 1.39 13.56
CA HIS A 98 19.23 0.25 14.47
C HIS A 98 18.96 -1.08 13.76
N TYR A 99 18.53 -1.05 12.48
CA TYR A 99 18.14 -2.29 11.83
C TYR A 99 18.65 -2.46 10.38
N LEU A 100 18.45 -1.45 9.50
CA LEU A 100 18.71 -1.63 8.07
C LEU A 100 20.17 -1.61 7.67
N LEU A 101 21.06 -0.94 8.41
CA LEU A 101 22.48 -0.79 8.05
C LEU A 101 23.19 -2.10 7.75
N ASN A 102 22.76 -3.21 8.36
CA ASN A 102 23.36 -4.53 8.18
C ASN A 102 22.52 -5.44 7.27
N LYS A 103 21.54 -4.90 6.55
CA LYS A 103 20.62 -5.66 5.69
C LYS A 103 20.82 -5.30 4.22
N LYS A 104 20.57 -6.26 3.36
CA LYS A 104 20.32 -6.03 1.94
C LYS A 104 18.86 -5.66 1.80
N VAL A 105 18.59 -4.35 1.72
CA VAL A 105 17.23 -3.82 1.65
C VAL A 105 16.72 -3.93 0.22
N LEU A 106 15.56 -4.58 0.05
CA LEU A 106 14.81 -4.64 -1.20
C LEU A 106 13.57 -3.76 -1.02
N ALA A 107 13.57 -2.58 -1.63
CA ALA A 107 12.53 -1.58 -1.46
C ALA A 107 11.57 -1.59 -2.65
N VAL A 108 10.28 -1.32 -2.37
CA VAL A 108 9.25 -1.18 -3.40
C VAL A 108 8.60 0.19 -3.27
N ALA A 109 8.90 1.08 -4.21
CA ALA A 109 8.35 2.44 -4.32
C ALA A 109 7.35 2.54 -5.48
N GLY A 110 6.57 3.60 -5.49
CA GLY A 110 5.59 3.91 -6.54
C GLY A 110 4.30 4.46 -5.95
N THR A 111 3.48 5.10 -6.77
CA THR A 111 2.18 5.62 -6.33
C THR A 111 1.22 4.47 -6.02
N HIS A 112 1.20 3.43 -6.86
CA HIS A 112 0.30 2.29 -6.73
C HIS A 112 1.06 0.95 -6.71
N GLY A 113 0.42 -0.09 -6.15
CA GLY A 113 0.93 -1.45 -6.16
C GLY A 113 2.03 -1.77 -5.15
N LYS A 114 2.54 -0.80 -4.38
CA LYS A 114 3.61 -0.98 -3.38
C LYS A 114 3.37 -2.19 -2.47
N THR A 115 2.24 -2.22 -1.78
CA THR A 115 1.88 -3.28 -0.80
C THR A 115 1.84 -4.67 -1.44
N THR A 116 1.20 -4.79 -2.61
CA THR A 116 1.08 -6.08 -3.31
C THR A 116 2.44 -6.56 -3.80
N THR A 117 3.22 -5.67 -4.43
CA THR A 117 4.55 -6.04 -4.98
C THR A 117 5.54 -6.38 -3.87
N SER A 118 5.57 -5.64 -2.75
CA SER A 118 6.42 -5.96 -1.60
C SER A 118 5.99 -7.27 -0.94
N SER A 119 4.69 -7.57 -0.89
CA SER A 119 4.18 -8.85 -0.39
C SER A 119 4.56 -10.02 -1.29
N MET A 120 4.46 -9.85 -2.62
CA MET A 120 4.94 -10.84 -3.60
C MET A 120 6.43 -11.11 -3.44
N LEU A 121 7.23 -10.04 -3.36
CA LEU A 121 8.68 -10.16 -3.19
C LEU A 121 9.06 -10.85 -1.88
N ALA A 122 8.46 -10.46 -0.76
CA ALA A 122 8.68 -11.10 0.53
C ALA A 122 8.31 -12.58 0.50
N TRP A 123 7.17 -12.93 -0.15
CA TRP A 123 6.74 -14.32 -0.28
C TRP A 123 7.66 -15.15 -1.19
N ILE A 124 8.13 -14.59 -2.32
CA ILE A 124 9.10 -15.25 -3.18
C ILE A 124 10.38 -15.58 -2.40
N LEU A 125 10.90 -14.62 -1.61
CA LEU A 125 12.08 -14.84 -0.79
C LEU A 125 11.84 -15.92 0.27
N GLU A 126 10.69 -15.88 0.95
CA GLU A 126 10.29 -16.85 1.98
C GLU A 126 10.21 -18.28 1.41
N ALA A 127 9.45 -18.45 0.33
CA ALA A 127 9.25 -19.75 -0.33
C ALA A 127 10.55 -20.36 -0.85
N ASN A 128 11.57 -19.53 -1.10
CA ASN A 128 12.91 -19.95 -1.52
C ASN A 128 13.94 -19.97 -0.36
N GLY A 129 13.47 -20.04 0.88
CA GLY A 129 14.30 -20.24 2.06
C GLY A 129 15.21 -19.06 2.44
N ARG A 130 14.92 -17.85 1.94
CA ARG A 130 15.67 -16.64 2.30
C ARG A 130 15.21 -16.02 3.62
N ASN A 131 14.05 -16.42 4.14
CA ASN A 131 13.45 -15.98 5.42
C ASN A 131 13.59 -14.46 5.69
N PRO A 132 13.11 -13.59 4.79
CA PRO A 132 13.36 -12.14 4.89
C PRO A 132 12.69 -11.52 6.11
N GLY A 133 13.32 -10.48 6.69
CA GLY A 133 12.58 -9.49 7.47
C GLY A 133 11.75 -8.62 6.52
N PHE A 134 10.69 -8.00 7.03
CA PHE A 134 9.90 -7.09 6.20
C PHE A 134 9.13 -6.05 7.03
N LEU A 135 8.79 -4.93 6.35
CA LEU A 135 7.85 -3.91 6.83
C LEU A 135 6.99 -3.48 5.64
N ILE A 136 5.71 -3.84 5.68
CA ILE A 136 4.76 -3.67 4.58
C ILE A 136 3.53 -2.92 5.10
N GLY A 137 3.01 -1.96 4.33
CA GLY A 137 1.90 -1.07 4.71
C GLY A 137 0.52 -1.72 4.78
N GLY A 138 0.43 -3.03 4.62
CA GLY A 138 -0.77 -3.86 4.76
C GLY A 138 -0.42 -5.18 5.43
N ILE A 139 -1.39 -6.07 5.57
CA ILE A 139 -1.19 -7.41 6.12
C ILE A 139 -1.12 -8.42 4.96
N PRO A 140 0.08 -8.88 4.55
CA PRO A 140 0.21 -9.96 3.57
C PRO A 140 -0.42 -11.24 4.13
N GLU A 141 -1.37 -11.82 3.41
CA GLU A 141 -2.13 -12.97 3.94
C GLU A 141 -1.25 -14.20 4.19
N ASN A 142 -0.22 -14.39 3.37
CA ASN A 142 0.75 -15.48 3.56
C ASN A 142 1.51 -15.42 4.90
N PHE A 143 1.63 -14.23 5.51
CA PHE A 143 2.34 -14.04 6.77
C PHE A 143 1.42 -13.71 7.95
N GLY A 144 0.26 -13.10 7.70
CA GLY A 144 -0.69 -12.69 8.73
C GLY A 144 -0.26 -11.51 9.59
N ILE A 145 0.88 -10.89 9.32
CA ILE A 145 1.46 -9.75 10.05
C ILE A 145 2.04 -8.73 9.06
N SER A 146 2.09 -7.46 9.45
CA SER A 146 2.60 -6.36 8.62
C SER A 146 4.11 -6.13 8.72
N ALA A 147 4.75 -6.64 9.78
CA ALA A 147 6.18 -6.46 10.02
C ALA A 147 6.80 -7.66 10.74
N ARG A 148 8.01 -8.01 10.35
CA ARG A 148 8.78 -9.12 10.92
C ARG A 148 10.27 -8.76 10.98
N ASN A 149 10.88 -8.94 12.16
CA ASN A 149 12.32 -9.05 12.30
C ASN A 149 12.78 -10.44 11.82
N SER A 150 13.97 -10.54 11.27
CA SER A 150 14.60 -11.81 10.88
C SER A 150 16.12 -11.70 10.94
N ASP A 151 16.78 -12.82 11.20
CA ASP A 151 18.26 -12.94 11.13
C ASP A 151 18.78 -12.98 9.68
N SER A 152 17.89 -13.06 8.68
CA SER A 152 18.25 -13.00 7.27
C SER A 152 18.99 -11.71 6.92
N GLU A 153 19.90 -11.78 5.97
CA GLU A 153 20.54 -10.61 5.39
C GLU A 153 19.56 -9.76 4.54
N TYR A 154 18.41 -10.31 4.15
CA TYR A 154 17.41 -9.64 3.30
C TYR A 154 16.31 -9.01 4.12
N PHE A 155 15.94 -7.78 3.73
CA PHE A 155 14.81 -7.07 4.28
C PHE A 155 13.96 -6.45 3.17
N VAL A 156 12.67 -6.77 3.12
CA VAL A 156 11.73 -6.20 2.16
C VAL A 156 10.97 -5.05 2.80
N ILE A 157 10.96 -3.88 2.15
CA ILE A 157 10.27 -2.71 2.68
C ILE A 157 9.38 -2.03 1.62
N GLU A 158 8.17 -1.72 2.03
CA GLU A 158 7.31 -0.81 1.27
C GLU A 158 7.83 0.62 1.43
N ALA A 159 8.25 1.22 0.33
CA ALA A 159 8.95 2.50 0.29
C ALA A 159 7.98 3.64 -0.06
N ASP A 160 7.44 4.24 0.99
CA ASP A 160 6.46 5.32 0.91
C ASP A 160 7.13 6.68 0.76
N GLU A 161 6.56 7.55 -0.09
CA GLU A 161 7.04 8.88 -0.39
C GLU A 161 6.68 9.95 0.65
N TYR A 162 5.83 9.65 1.64
CA TYR A 162 5.50 10.57 2.73
C TYR A 162 6.71 11.00 3.53
N ASP A 163 6.66 12.21 4.10
CA ASP A 163 7.66 12.75 5.01
C ASP A 163 7.78 11.95 6.32
N CYS A 164 8.93 12.07 6.98
CA CYS A 164 9.28 11.28 8.15
C CYS A 164 8.63 11.79 9.43
N ALA A 165 8.76 13.09 9.71
CA ALA A 165 8.33 13.74 10.95
C ALA A 165 8.26 15.27 10.79
N PHE A 166 7.80 15.99 11.82
CA PHE A 166 7.71 17.46 11.78
C PHE A 166 9.07 18.15 11.57
N PHE A 167 10.16 17.53 11.96
CA PHE A 167 11.53 18.05 11.83
C PHE A 167 12.33 17.44 10.66
N ASP A 168 11.88 16.34 10.08
CA ASP A 168 12.48 15.71 8.90
C ASP A 168 11.44 15.61 7.78
N LYS A 169 11.54 16.50 6.81
CA LYS A 169 10.63 16.63 5.68
C LYS A 169 11.05 15.86 4.43
N ARG A 170 12.13 15.06 4.53
CA ARG A 170 12.49 14.10 3.48
C ARG A 170 11.49 12.95 3.44
N SER A 171 11.28 12.39 2.27
CA SER A 171 10.48 11.16 2.15
C SER A 171 11.13 10.01 2.93
N LYS A 172 10.31 9.19 3.57
CA LYS A 172 10.75 8.07 4.43
C LYS A 172 11.77 7.17 3.75
N PHE A 173 11.57 6.89 2.47
CA PHE A 173 12.40 5.96 1.72
C PHE A 173 13.86 6.41 1.53
N VAL A 174 14.20 7.69 1.73
CA VAL A 174 15.59 8.17 1.65
C VAL A 174 16.46 7.55 2.74
N HIS A 175 15.85 7.14 3.85
CA HIS A 175 16.50 6.45 4.96
C HIS A 175 16.73 4.95 4.74
N TYR A 176 16.22 4.36 3.64
CA TYR A 176 16.23 2.90 3.51
C TYR A 176 17.48 2.35 2.83
N HIS A 177 18.22 3.16 2.10
CA HIS A 177 19.46 2.80 1.39
C HIS A 177 19.35 1.46 0.64
N PRO A 178 18.38 1.29 -0.26
CA PRO A 178 18.09 -0.01 -0.85
C PRO A 178 19.25 -0.52 -1.72
N SER A 179 19.52 -1.82 -1.61
CA SER A 179 20.40 -2.55 -2.52
C SER A 179 19.65 -2.95 -3.80
N CYS A 180 18.33 -3.16 -3.70
CA CYS A 180 17.45 -3.38 -4.83
C CYS A 180 16.20 -2.50 -4.66
N LEU A 181 15.82 -1.75 -5.71
CA LEU A 181 14.65 -0.88 -5.74
C LEU A 181 13.73 -1.28 -6.87
N ILE A 182 12.47 -1.55 -6.56
CA ILE A 182 11.38 -1.58 -7.53
C ILE A 182 10.72 -0.19 -7.53
N MET A 183 10.55 0.41 -8.71
CA MET A 183 9.73 1.58 -8.94
C MET A 183 8.54 1.19 -9.80
N ASN A 184 7.37 0.95 -9.19
CA ASN A 184 6.20 0.43 -9.92
C ASN A 184 5.62 1.43 -10.93
N ASN A 185 5.46 2.67 -10.52
CA ASN A 185 4.87 3.77 -11.29
C ASN A 185 5.07 5.08 -10.53
N LEU A 186 4.85 6.21 -11.21
CA LEU A 186 4.89 7.52 -10.57
C LEU A 186 3.81 8.43 -11.14
N GLU A 187 2.81 8.77 -10.33
CA GLU A 187 1.74 9.70 -10.63
C GLU A 187 1.65 10.78 -9.54
N TYR A 188 0.86 11.84 -9.80
CA TYR A 188 0.62 12.86 -8.79
C TYR A 188 -0.37 12.36 -7.74
N ASP A 189 0.09 12.27 -6.50
CA ASP A 189 -0.71 11.98 -5.32
C ASP A 189 -0.17 12.76 -4.12
N HIS A 190 -0.76 12.59 -2.94
CA HIS A 190 -0.33 13.24 -1.69
C HIS A 190 -0.32 14.78 -1.80
N ALA A 191 -1.42 15.35 -2.34
CA ALA A 191 -1.61 16.79 -2.54
C ALA A 191 -1.56 17.61 -1.23
N ASP A 192 -1.54 16.96 -0.08
CA ASP A 192 -1.36 17.57 1.23
C ASP A 192 0.12 17.90 1.56
N ILE A 193 1.07 17.30 0.84
CA ILE A 193 2.51 17.50 1.07
C ILE A 193 3.30 17.80 -0.21
N PHE A 194 2.75 17.58 -1.40
CA PHE A 194 3.38 17.85 -2.69
C PHE A 194 2.50 18.76 -3.55
N ASP A 195 3.08 19.82 -4.09
CA ASP A 195 2.37 20.75 -4.98
C ASP A 195 2.29 20.23 -6.42
N SER A 196 3.19 19.32 -6.82
CA SER A 196 3.29 18.82 -8.19
C SER A 196 3.94 17.44 -8.27
N VAL A 197 3.78 16.78 -9.42
CA VAL A 197 4.52 15.53 -9.71
C VAL A 197 6.04 15.75 -9.72
N LYS A 198 6.51 16.98 -10.02
CA LYS A 198 7.94 17.31 -9.99
C LYS A 198 8.54 17.23 -8.59
N ASP A 199 7.75 17.54 -7.57
CA ASP A 199 8.20 17.43 -6.18
C ASP A 199 8.37 15.96 -5.80
N ILE A 200 7.44 15.08 -6.23
CA ILE A 200 7.54 13.64 -6.03
C ILE A 200 8.75 13.08 -6.80
N GLN A 201 8.94 13.47 -8.07
CA GLN A 201 10.10 13.05 -8.87
C GLN A 201 11.42 13.43 -8.18
N LYS A 202 11.51 14.61 -7.55
CA LYS A 202 12.69 15.02 -6.79
C LYS A 202 12.95 14.07 -5.60
N GLN A 203 11.92 13.63 -4.89
CA GLN A 203 12.08 12.68 -3.80
C GLN A 203 12.55 11.31 -4.33
N PHE A 204 11.95 10.81 -5.40
CA PHE A 204 12.41 9.57 -6.05
C PHE A 204 13.88 9.67 -6.51
N HIS A 205 14.29 10.84 -7.02
CA HIS A 205 15.70 11.04 -7.38
C HIS A 205 16.61 11.05 -6.13
N HIS A 206 16.15 11.58 -4.98
CA HIS A 206 16.89 11.46 -3.72
C HIS A 206 17.06 10.00 -3.32
N LEU A 207 16.02 9.18 -3.46
CA LEU A 207 16.09 7.74 -3.20
C LEU A 207 17.13 7.06 -4.12
N ILE A 208 17.08 7.31 -5.44
CA ILE A 208 18.02 6.71 -6.40
C ILE A 208 19.47 7.03 -6.03
N ARG A 209 19.75 8.22 -5.50
CA ARG A 209 21.09 8.62 -5.05
C ARG A 209 21.63 7.82 -3.88
N THR A 210 20.78 7.12 -3.13
CA THR A 210 21.19 6.28 -1.99
C THR A 210 21.52 4.84 -2.39
N ILE A 211 21.23 4.45 -3.65
CA ILE A 211 21.44 3.09 -4.13
C ILE A 211 22.90 2.91 -4.56
N PRO A 212 23.60 1.86 -4.11
CA PRO A 212 24.98 1.60 -4.51
C PRO A 212 25.09 1.30 -6.02
N SER A 213 26.23 1.57 -6.64
CA SER A 213 26.46 1.34 -8.08
C SER A 213 26.27 -0.12 -8.51
N GLN A 214 26.46 -1.06 -7.61
CA GLN A 214 26.21 -2.51 -7.82
C GLN A 214 24.75 -2.89 -7.54
N GLY A 215 23.92 -1.95 -7.07
CA GLY A 215 22.50 -2.16 -6.80
C GLY A 215 21.70 -2.36 -8.08
N LEU A 216 20.45 -2.79 -7.91
CA LEU A 216 19.50 -3.03 -8.99
C LEU A 216 18.27 -2.13 -8.86
N ILE A 217 17.91 -1.45 -9.96
CA ILE A 217 16.64 -0.74 -10.09
C ILE A 217 15.78 -1.49 -11.12
N VAL A 218 14.56 -1.86 -10.74
CA VAL A 218 13.57 -2.50 -11.60
C VAL A 218 12.41 -1.53 -11.82
N MET A 219 12.05 -1.25 -13.07
CA MET A 219 11.01 -0.28 -13.39
C MET A 219 10.28 -0.62 -14.70
N PRO A 220 9.05 -0.11 -14.94
CA PRO A 220 8.39 -0.25 -16.23
C PRO A 220 9.05 0.63 -17.31
N ASP A 221 8.90 0.25 -18.58
CA ASP A 221 9.41 1.00 -19.74
C ASP A 221 8.56 2.23 -20.09
N ASN A 222 7.26 2.15 -19.86
CA ASN A 222 6.26 3.10 -20.35
C ASN A 222 5.86 4.20 -19.34
N ASP A 223 6.51 4.29 -18.18
CA ASP A 223 6.25 5.36 -17.22
C ASP A 223 7.11 6.60 -17.51
N LYS A 224 6.47 7.63 -18.08
CA LYS A 224 7.14 8.89 -18.42
C LYS A 224 7.78 9.55 -17.20
N ASN A 225 7.09 9.58 -16.06
CA ASN A 225 7.56 10.28 -14.87
C ASN A 225 8.77 9.58 -14.25
N LEU A 226 8.79 8.23 -14.24
CA LEU A 226 9.96 7.47 -13.81
C LEU A 226 11.14 7.64 -14.78
N ASN A 227 10.88 7.67 -16.07
CA ASN A 227 11.93 7.92 -17.07
C ASN A 227 12.57 9.31 -16.88
N GLU A 228 11.79 10.33 -16.56
CA GLU A 228 12.30 11.67 -16.22
C GLU A 228 13.15 11.62 -14.94
N VAL A 229 12.77 10.87 -13.91
CA VAL A 229 13.58 10.69 -12.69
C VAL A 229 14.93 10.05 -13.01
N ILE A 230 14.96 9.01 -13.85
CA ILE A 230 16.21 8.38 -14.29
C ILE A 230 17.10 9.34 -15.07
N GLN A 231 16.53 10.23 -15.88
CA GLN A 231 17.28 11.26 -16.64
C GLN A 231 17.92 12.31 -15.72
N MET A 232 17.40 12.54 -14.52
CA MET A 232 18.03 13.41 -13.52
C MET A 232 19.35 12.84 -12.99
N GLY A 233 19.61 11.55 -13.19
CA GLY A 233 20.84 10.82 -12.82
C GLY A 233 20.52 9.45 -12.21
N CYS A 234 21.24 8.43 -12.69
CA CYS A 234 21.17 7.07 -12.19
C CYS A 234 22.56 6.43 -12.28
N TRP A 235 23.04 5.85 -11.19
CA TRP A 235 24.41 5.30 -11.08
C TRP A 235 24.43 3.79 -10.85
N SER A 236 23.24 3.17 -10.72
CA SER A 236 23.04 1.75 -10.42
C SER A 236 22.61 0.97 -11.67
N ASN A 237 22.72 -0.35 -11.61
CA ASN A 237 22.19 -1.21 -12.67
C ASN A 237 20.68 -1.04 -12.79
N LYS A 238 20.18 -0.96 -14.02
CA LYS A 238 18.77 -0.79 -14.31
C LYS A 238 18.25 -1.96 -15.14
N TYR A 239 17.10 -2.48 -14.75
CA TYR A 239 16.34 -3.43 -15.54
C TYR A 239 14.93 -2.88 -15.79
N VAL A 240 14.53 -2.89 -17.06
CA VAL A 240 13.25 -2.33 -17.50
C VAL A 240 12.33 -3.47 -17.89
N ILE A 241 11.11 -3.47 -17.36
CA ILE A 241 10.03 -4.41 -17.67
C ILE A 241 9.08 -3.75 -18.67
N GLY A 242 8.81 -4.40 -19.78
CA GLY A 242 7.91 -3.94 -20.84
C GLY A 242 7.77 -4.96 -21.94
N ASP A 243 7.03 -4.64 -22.99
CA ASP A 243 6.69 -5.55 -24.09
C ASP A 243 7.92 -6.13 -24.82
N ASN A 244 9.02 -5.37 -24.84
CA ASN A 244 10.26 -5.78 -25.48
C ASN A 244 11.35 -6.23 -24.49
N SER A 245 11.02 -6.39 -23.20
CA SER A 245 11.99 -6.88 -22.23
C SER A 245 12.20 -8.38 -22.35
N ALA A 246 13.41 -8.86 -21.98
CA ALA A 246 13.67 -10.30 -21.96
C ALA A 246 12.68 -11.02 -21.04
N LEU A 247 12.48 -10.48 -19.81
CA LEU A 247 11.46 -10.98 -18.91
C LEU A 247 10.11 -10.32 -19.23
N HIS A 248 9.16 -11.10 -19.73
CA HIS A 248 7.81 -10.64 -20.06
C HIS A 248 6.77 -11.73 -19.77
N ALA A 249 5.49 -11.36 -19.80
CA ALA A 249 4.39 -12.29 -19.60
C ALA A 249 3.41 -12.27 -20.77
N LYS A 250 2.77 -13.44 -21.01
CA LYS A 250 1.65 -13.58 -21.93
C LYS A 250 0.44 -14.09 -21.16
N LEU A 251 -0.64 -13.33 -21.17
CA LEU A 251 -1.88 -13.72 -20.50
C LEU A 251 -2.49 -14.94 -21.17
N LEU A 252 -2.88 -15.93 -20.36
CA LEU A 252 -3.71 -17.07 -20.77
C LEU A 252 -5.18 -16.83 -20.39
N LYS A 253 -5.42 -16.04 -19.35
CA LYS A 253 -6.75 -15.54 -18.98
C LYS A 253 -6.76 -14.01 -18.95
N ALA A 254 -7.82 -13.42 -19.45
CA ALA A 254 -7.96 -11.97 -19.55
C ALA A 254 -7.91 -11.27 -18.19
N ASP A 255 -8.35 -11.95 -17.12
CA ASP A 255 -8.30 -11.43 -15.75
C ASP A 255 -6.90 -11.46 -15.10
N GLY A 256 -5.89 -12.01 -15.80
CA GLY A 256 -4.51 -12.09 -15.30
C GLY A 256 -4.27 -13.20 -14.27
N SER A 257 -5.26 -14.04 -13.96
CA SER A 257 -5.12 -15.13 -12.99
C SER A 257 -4.29 -16.32 -13.49
N GLU A 258 -4.04 -16.39 -14.81
CA GLU A 258 -3.21 -17.40 -15.43
C GLU A 258 -2.39 -16.78 -16.58
N PHE A 259 -1.07 -16.93 -16.54
CA PHE A 259 -0.16 -16.35 -17.54
C PHE A 259 1.13 -17.13 -17.65
N GLU A 260 1.75 -17.06 -18.82
CA GLU A 260 3.08 -17.58 -19.12
C GLU A 260 4.15 -16.51 -18.85
N ILE A 261 5.29 -16.93 -18.33
CA ILE A 261 6.47 -16.08 -18.13
C ILE A 261 7.56 -16.54 -19.11
N TYR A 262 8.12 -15.59 -19.81
CA TYR A 262 9.20 -15.79 -20.77
C TYR A 262 10.48 -15.07 -20.33
N ASP A 263 11.65 -15.64 -20.68
CA ASP A 263 12.95 -14.98 -20.67
C ASP A 263 13.53 -15.06 -22.09
N GLY A 264 13.54 -13.96 -22.81
CA GLY A 264 13.64 -13.95 -24.26
C GLY A 264 12.50 -14.74 -24.90
N ASP A 265 12.83 -15.63 -25.82
CA ASP A 265 11.85 -16.51 -26.48
C ASP A 265 11.56 -17.81 -25.69
N LYS A 266 12.24 -18.02 -24.57
CA LYS A 266 12.10 -19.25 -23.78
C LYS A 266 10.96 -19.12 -22.79
N LEU A 267 9.95 -20.00 -22.90
CA LEU A 267 8.96 -20.20 -21.84
C LEU A 267 9.66 -20.74 -20.57
N VAL A 268 9.57 -19.97 -19.50
CA VAL A 268 10.19 -20.30 -18.21
C VAL A 268 9.21 -21.02 -17.29
N SER A 269 7.99 -20.49 -17.18
CA SER A 269 6.96 -21.02 -16.27
C SER A 269 5.58 -20.58 -16.68
N THR A 270 4.57 -21.31 -16.24
CA THR A 270 3.16 -20.89 -16.24
C THR A 270 2.74 -20.64 -14.80
N VAL A 271 2.26 -19.45 -14.50
CA VAL A 271 1.74 -19.06 -13.18
C VAL A 271 0.22 -19.12 -13.21
N LYS A 272 -0.34 -19.77 -12.19
CA LYS A 272 -1.76 -19.75 -11.89
C LYS A 272 -1.94 -19.42 -10.42
N TYR A 273 -2.60 -18.30 -10.13
CA TYR A 273 -2.79 -17.79 -8.78
C TYR A 273 -4.16 -17.12 -8.60
N ASP A 274 -4.54 -16.83 -7.37
CA ASP A 274 -5.83 -16.16 -7.07
C ASP A 274 -5.67 -14.62 -7.00
N CYS A 275 -4.96 -14.05 -8.00
CA CYS A 275 -4.86 -12.60 -8.16
C CYS A 275 -5.54 -12.20 -9.46
N THR A 276 -6.15 -11.03 -9.46
CA THR A 276 -6.83 -10.48 -10.63
C THR A 276 -6.19 -9.17 -11.10
N GLY A 277 -6.30 -8.92 -12.41
CA GLY A 277 -5.83 -7.70 -13.06
C GLY A 277 -4.44 -7.82 -13.68
N ALA A 278 -4.30 -7.37 -14.92
CA ALA A 278 -3.02 -7.33 -15.64
C ALA A 278 -1.93 -6.54 -14.88
N TYR A 279 -2.33 -5.56 -14.08
CA TYR A 279 -1.41 -4.82 -13.21
C TYR A 279 -0.72 -5.73 -12.16
N ASN A 280 -1.39 -6.79 -11.67
CA ASN A 280 -0.78 -7.76 -10.77
C ASN A 280 0.20 -8.70 -11.50
N VAL A 281 -0.01 -8.94 -12.79
CA VAL A 281 0.99 -9.65 -13.63
C VAL A 281 2.27 -8.79 -13.73
N ASN A 282 2.13 -7.49 -13.97
CA ASN A 282 3.29 -6.57 -13.97
C ASN A 282 3.97 -6.52 -12.59
N ASN A 283 3.21 -6.43 -11.50
CA ASN A 283 3.74 -6.51 -10.14
C ASN A 283 4.54 -7.81 -9.92
N SER A 284 4.04 -8.93 -10.46
CA SER A 284 4.71 -10.24 -10.40
C SER A 284 6.06 -10.24 -11.13
N LEU A 285 6.11 -9.68 -12.35
CA LEU A 285 7.35 -9.58 -13.12
C LEU A 285 8.39 -8.70 -12.41
N MET A 286 7.95 -7.58 -11.81
CA MET A 286 8.81 -6.70 -11.00
C MET A 286 9.39 -7.46 -9.80
N ALA A 287 8.55 -8.18 -9.05
CA ALA A 287 8.95 -8.95 -7.87
C ALA A 287 9.89 -10.11 -8.24
N ILE A 288 9.61 -10.85 -9.32
CA ILE A 288 10.47 -11.91 -9.85
C ILE A 288 11.85 -11.34 -10.20
N LYS A 289 11.89 -10.22 -10.92
CA LYS A 289 13.17 -9.61 -11.30
C LYS A 289 13.95 -9.12 -10.08
N ALA A 290 13.29 -8.50 -9.11
CA ALA A 290 13.94 -8.06 -7.88
C ALA A 290 14.46 -9.25 -7.05
N ALA A 291 13.76 -10.38 -7.03
CA ALA A 291 14.19 -11.60 -6.32
C ALA A 291 15.50 -12.17 -6.88
N SER A 292 15.82 -11.90 -8.16
CA SER A 292 17.11 -12.30 -8.74
C SER A 292 18.30 -11.65 -8.02
N TYR A 293 18.12 -10.50 -7.35
CA TYR A 293 19.13 -9.87 -6.50
C TYR A 293 19.52 -10.74 -5.28
N ALA A 294 18.57 -11.57 -4.81
CA ALA A 294 18.80 -12.57 -3.76
C ALA A 294 19.23 -13.94 -4.31
N GLY A 295 19.60 -14.03 -5.60
CA GLY A 295 20.05 -15.25 -6.25
C GLY A 295 18.94 -16.27 -6.49
N ILE A 296 17.67 -15.84 -6.58
CA ILE A 296 16.54 -16.71 -6.89
C ILE A 296 16.33 -16.70 -8.40
N SER A 297 16.18 -17.89 -9.00
CA SER A 297 15.92 -18.03 -10.43
C SER A 297 14.52 -17.54 -10.79
N THR A 298 14.32 -17.20 -12.07
CA THR A 298 12.97 -16.82 -12.58
C THR A 298 11.98 -17.97 -12.39
N GLU A 299 12.42 -19.22 -12.59
CA GLU A 299 11.63 -20.43 -12.42
C GLU A 299 11.15 -20.60 -10.98
N ASP A 300 12.06 -20.48 -10.01
CA ASP A 300 11.74 -20.65 -8.58
C ASP A 300 10.86 -19.51 -8.07
N ALA A 301 11.14 -18.29 -8.52
CA ALA A 301 10.31 -17.12 -8.20
C ALA A 301 8.88 -17.25 -8.74
N ALA A 302 8.73 -17.72 -9.98
CA ALA A 302 7.44 -17.98 -10.59
C ALA A 302 6.67 -19.12 -9.90
N ALA A 303 7.38 -20.18 -9.50
CA ALA A 303 6.77 -21.29 -8.75
C ALA A 303 6.22 -20.83 -7.40
N ALA A 304 6.94 -19.96 -6.70
CA ALA A 304 6.49 -19.38 -5.42
C ALA A 304 5.17 -18.59 -5.55
N LEU A 305 4.98 -17.87 -6.66
CA LEU A 305 3.77 -17.08 -6.89
C LEU A 305 2.49 -17.92 -6.99
N GLN A 306 2.55 -19.20 -7.31
CA GLN A 306 1.36 -20.07 -7.37
C GLN A 306 0.68 -20.24 -6.00
N SER A 307 1.41 -20.04 -4.90
CA SER A 307 0.88 -20.08 -3.54
C SER A 307 0.76 -18.70 -2.89
N PHE A 308 0.99 -17.63 -3.65
CA PHE A 308 0.83 -16.26 -3.18
C PHE A 308 -0.64 -15.92 -2.97
N LYS A 309 -0.91 -15.23 -1.87
CA LYS A 309 -2.22 -14.67 -1.55
C LYS A 309 -2.13 -13.16 -1.45
N LEU A 310 -3.10 -12.46 -2.02
CA LEU A 310 -3.17 -11.02 -1.94
C LEU A 310 -3.21 -10.54 -0.48
N PRO A 311 -2.61 -9.37 -0.18
CA PRO A 311 -2.79 -8.73 1.11
C PRO A 311 -4.26 -8.43 1.38
N LYS A 312 -4.65 -8.39 2.65
CA LYS A 312 -5.98 -7.95 3.04
C LYS A 312 -6.33 -6.61 2.41
N ARG A 313 -7.60 -6.43 2.06
CA ARG A 313 -8.13 -5.24 1.39
C ARG A 313 -7.54 -5.00 -0.01
N ARG A 314 -7.14 -6.06 -0.71
CA ARG A 314 -6.76 -6.07 -2.13
C ARG A 314 -7.62 -7.09 -2.85
N MET A 315 -8.73 -6.63 -3.45
CA MET A 315 -9.74 -7.52 -4.05
C MET A 315 -10.18 -8.64 -3.10
N GLU A 316 -10.29 -8.34 -1.81
CA GLU A 316 -10.65 -9.30 -0.76
C GLU A 316 -12.15 -9.60 -0.81
N LEU A 317 -12.53 -10.87 -1.05
CA LEU A 317 -13.90 -11.30 -0.95
C LEU A 317 -14.33 -11.32 0.52
N LYS A 318 -15.25 -10.42 0.90
CA LYS A 318 -15.77 -10.32 2.28
C LYS A 318 -16.91 -11.31 2.55
N GLY A 319 -17.64 -11.69 1.54
CA GLY A 319 -18.72 -12.67 1.65
C GLY A 319 -19.59 -12.76 0.41
N VAL A 320 -20.44 -13.80 0.40
CA VAL A 320 -21.44 -14.05 -0.63
C VAL A 320 -22.79 -14.28 0.05
N VAL A 321 -23.82 -13.54 -0.33
CA VAL A 321 -25.19 -13.67 0.18
C VAL A 321 -26.14 -13.74 -1.01
N ASP A 322 -26.91 -14.79 -1.12
CA ASP A 322 -27.87 -15.06 -2.20
C ASP A 322 -27.31 -14.81 -3.61
N GLY A 323 -26.03 -15.21 -3.81
CA GLY A 323 -25.30 -15.04 -5.07
C GLY A 323 -24.71 -13.64 -5.30
N VAL A 324 -24.96 -12.67 -4.41
CA VAL A 324 -24.32 -11.36 -4.41
C VAL A 324 -22.95 -11.45 -3.73
N GLU A 325 -21.89 -11.14 -4.46
CA GLU A 325 -20.52 -11.08 -3.94
C GLU A 325 -20.18 -9.68 -3.46
N VAL A 326 -19.51 -9.57 -2.29
CA VAL A 326 -19.03 -8.28 -1.74
C VAL A 326 -17.52 -8.33 -1.59
N TYR A 327 -16.83 -7.45 -2.33
CA TYR A 327 -15.37 -7.31 -2.30
C TYR A 327 -14.95 -6.01 -1.59
N ASP A 328 -13.77 -6.03 -0.95
CA ASP A 328 -13.08 -4.87 -0.38
C ASP A 328 -11.79 -4.60 -1.14
N ASP A 329 -11.57 -3.35 -1.55
CA ASP A 329 -10.31 -2.91 -2.14
C ASP A 329 -9.86 -1.55 -1.59
N PHE A 330 -8.56 -1.36 -1.49
CA PHE A 330 -7.95 -0.14 -0.97
C PHE A 330 -7.81 0.97 -2.04
N ALA A 331 -8.23 0.71 -3.29
CA ALA A 331 -8.14 1.67 -4.38
C ALA A 331 -8.82 3.00 -4.01
N HIS A 332 -8.10 4.10 -4.19
CA HIS A 332 -8.55 5.45 -3.86
C HIS A 332 -8.03 6.53 -4.82
N HIS A 333 -7.22 6.17 -5.79
CA HIS A 333 -6.73 7.03 -6.87
C HIS A 333 -7.39 6.61 -8.20
N PRO A 334 -7.71 7.53 -9.14
CA PRO A 334 -8.41 7.19 -10.38
C PRO A 334 -7.78 6.03 -11.15
N THR A 335 -6.45 6.01 -11.30
CA THR A 335 -5.73 4.89 -11.96
C THR A 335 -5.95 3.56 -11.23
N ALA A 336 -5.83 3.54 -9.90
CA ALA A 336 -6.02 2.32 -9.12
C ALA A 336 -7.48 1.83 -9.20
N ILE A 337 -8.47 2.74 -9.10
CA ILE A 337 -9.90 2.44 -9.25
C ILE A 337 -10.16 1.79 -10.60
N ARG A 338 -9.69 2.40 -11.69
CA ARG A 338 -9.87 1.90 -13.05
C ARG A 338 -9.28 0.49 -13.21
N LEU A 339 -8.02 0.30 -12.82
CA LEU A 339 -7.34 -0.99 -12.96
C LEU A 339 -8.00 -2.10 -12.13
N THR A 340 -8.47 -1.79 -10.93
CA THR A 340 -9.18 -2.73 -10.05
C THR A 340 -10.52 -3.14 -10.67
N LEU A 341 -11.30 -2.18 -11.18
CA LEU A 341 -12.57 -2.44 -11.85
C LEU A 341 -12.41 -3.21 -13.16
N GLU A 342 -11.39 -2.87 -13.98
CA GLU A 342 -11.05 -3.61 -15.20
C GLU A 342 -10.69 -5.07 -14.88
N GLY A 343 -9.87 -5.29 -13.87
CA GLY A 343 -9.49 -6.64 -13.42
C GLY A 343 -10.69 -7.45 -12.93
N LEU A 344 -11.57 -6.83 -12.12
CA LEU A 344 -12.77 -7.50 -11.62
C LEU A 344 -13.76 -7.78 -12.76
N ARG A 345 -13.96 -6.85 -13.69
CA ARG A 345 -14.80 -7.05 -14.87
C ARG A 345 -14.31 -8.23 -15.73
N ALA A 346 -13.00 -8.31 -15.96
CA ALA A 346 -12.41 -9.44 -16.68
C ALA A 346 -12.63 -10.79 -15.95
N LYS A 347 -12.65 -10.79 -14.60
CA LYS A 347 -12.91 -11.99 -13.79
C LYS A 347 -14.37 -12.44 -13.85
N ILE A 348 -15.32 -11.51 -13.69
CA ILE A 348 -16.74 -11.83 -13.57
C ILE A 348 -17.48 -11.91 -14.91
N GLY A 349 -16.87 -11.39 -15.99
CA GLY A 349 -17.49 -11.29 -17.32
C GLY A 349 -18.55 -10.18 -17.44
N ASP A 350 -19.07 -9.95 -18.65
CA ASP A 350 -19.98 -8.84 -18.94
C ASP A 350 -21.43 -9.12 -18.53
N SER A 351 -21.81 -10.39 -18.32
CA SER A 351 -23.18 -10.77 -17.96
C SER A 351 -23.50 -10.49 -16.47
N ARG A 352 -22.49 -10.44 -15.61
CA ARG A 352 -22.65 -10.20 -14.18
C ARG A 352 -22.61 -8.71 -13.86
N LYS A 353 -23.60 -8.20 -13.13
CA LYS A 353 -23.68 -6.79 -12.77
C LYS A 353 -22.56 -6.40 -11.80
N LEU A 354 -21.79 -5.37 -12.15
CA LEU A 354 -20.71 -4.79 -11.31
C LEU A 354 -21.16 -3.46 -10.72
N ILE A 355 -21.30 -3.42 -9.40
CA ILE A 355 -21.64 -2.22 -8.62
C ILE A 355 -20.37 -1.72 -7.95
N ALA A 356 -19.92 -0.51 -8.31
CA ALA A 356 -18.83 0.18 -7.65
C ALA A 356 -19.33 1.03 -6.49
N VAL A 357 -18.74 0.90 -5.31
CA VAL A 357 -19.04 1.74 -4.13
C VAL A 357 -17.75 2.43 -3.71
N PHE A 358 -17.75 3.75 -3.64
CA PHE A 358 -16.56 4.55 -3.44
C PHE A 358 -16.69 5.62 -2.36
N GLU A 359 -15.64 5.83 -1.57
CA GLU A 359 -15.49 6.92 -0.61
C GLU A 359 -14.26 7.77 -0.94
N PRO A 360 -14.38 9.07 -1.30
CA PRO A 360 -13.24 9.97 -1.50
C PRO A 360 -12.66 10.40 -0.15
N ARG A 361 -11.82 9.53 0.45
CA ARG A 361 -11.35 9.68 1.82
C ARG A 361 -9.91 10.15 1.94
N SER A 362 -9.02 9.81 1.00
CA SER A 362 -7.62 10.26 1.06
C SER A 362 -7.53 11.78 1.08
N ASN A 363 -6.43 12.35 1.61
CA ASN A 363 -6.24 13.78 1.64
C ASN A 363 -6.31 14.38 0.23
N SER A 364 -5.66 13.74 -0.75
CA SER A 364 -5.72 14.15 -2.16
C SER A 364 -7.15 14.16 -2.69
N MET A 365 -7.94 13.11 -2.43
CA MET A 365 -9.34 13.03 -2.86
C MET A 365 -10.22 14.07 -2.17
N LYS A 366 -10.04 14.32 -0.88
CA LYS A 366 -10.77 15.36 -0.16
C LYS A 366 -10.49 16.76 -0.68
N LEU A 367 -9.25 17.03 -1.10
CA LEU A 367 -8.83 18.30 -1.70
C LEU A 367 -9.26 18.44 -3.17
N GLY A 368 -9.70 17.36 -3.81
CA GLY A 368 -10.13 17.34 -5.21
C GLY A 368 -8.98 17.15 -6.20
N ALA A 369 -7.82 16.67 -5.75
CA ALA A 369 -6.75 16.29 -6.67
C ALA A 369 -7.23 15.14 -7.57
N ASN A 370 -6.98 15.25 -8.87
CA ASN A 370 -7.36 14.26 -9.90
C ASN A 370 -8.88 14.00 -10.03
N HIS A 371 -9.76 14.82 -9.45
CA HIS A 371 -11.21 14.60 -9.50
C HIS A 371 -11.79 14.60 -10.93
N GLU A 372 -11.17 15.31 -11.86
CA GLU A 372 -11.56 15.35 -13.28
C GLU A 372 -11.45 13.97 -13.97
N GLN A 373 -10.54 13.09 -13.47
CA GLN A 373 -10.36 11.76 -14.01
C GLN A 373 -11.23 10.71 -13.32
N LEU A 374 -11.88 11.09 -12.20
CA LEU A 374 -12.55 10.14 -11.32
C LEU A 374 -13.78 9.51 -11.98
N ALA A 375 -14.62 10.29 -12.65
CA ALA A 375 -15.81 9.75 -13.34
C ALA A 375 -15.44 8.70 -14.37
N LYS A 376 -14.39 8.95 -15.15
CA LYS A 376 -13.87 8.03 -16.16
C LYS A 376 -13.28 6.74 -15.56
N SER A 377 -12.76 6.81 -14.36
CA SER A 377 -12.17 5.63 -13.69
C SER A 377 -13.19 4.52 -13.36
N PHE A 378 -14.49 4.83 -13.41
CA PHE A 378 -15.57 3.88 -13.13
C PHE A 378 -16.20 3.24 -14.39
N GLU A 379 -15.68 3.47 -15.60
CA GLU A 379 -16.28 3.01 -16.86
C GLU A 379 -16.57 1.50 -16.92
N SER A 380 -15.78 0.68 -16.23
CA SER A 380 -15.97 -0.79 -16.17
C SER A 380 -17.09 -1.24 -15.22
N ALA A 381 -17.64 -0.33 -14.39
CA ALA A 381 -18.80 -0.62 -13.55
C ALA A 381 -20.11 -0.38 -14.31
N ASP A 382 -21.19 -1.04 -13.90
CA ASP A 382 -22.53 -0.80 -14.45
C ASP A 382 -23.26 0.31 -13.67
N GLU A 383 -23.07 0.35 -12.35
CA GLU A 383 -23.61 1.36 -11.47
C GLU A 383 -22.59 1.78 -10.42
N ILE A 384 -22.61 3.07 -10.05
CA ILE A 384 -21.63 3.65 -9.14
C ILE A 384 -22.34 4.38 -7.99
N PHE A 385 -21.98 4.07 -6.76
CA PHE A 385 -22.45 4.69 -5.53
C PHE A 385 -21.30 5.42 -4.85
N VAL A 386 -21.36 6.73 -4.75
CA VAL A 386 -20.32 7.55 -4.13
C VAL A 386 -20.84 8.14 -2.83
N TYR A 387 -20.15 7.85 -1.72
CA TYR A 387 -20.44 8.46 -0.43
C TYR A 387 -19.49 9.62 -0.17
N ALA A 388 -20.02 10.82 -0.03
CA ALA A 388 -19.25 12.01 0.27
C ALA A 388 -19.82 12.74 1.50
N ASN A 389 -18.98 12.89 2.54
CA ASN A 389 -19.31 13.67 3.73
C ASN A 389 -18.72 15.09 3.66
N ASP A 390 -19.00 15.92 4.66
CA ASP A 390 -18.58 17.33 4.73
C ASP A 390 -17.05 17.56 4.73
N SER A 391 -16.25 16.51 4.88
CA SER A 391 -14.79 16.61 4.82
C SER A 391 -14.25 16.79 3.40
N VAL A 392 -15.04 16.47 2.37
CA VAL A 392 -14.68 16.65 0.96
C VAL A 392 -14.88 18.12 0.57
N LYS A 393 -13.87 18.74 -0.06
CA LYS A 393 -13.79 20.18 -0.29
C LYS A 393 -14.22 20.62 -1.70
N TRP A 394 -14.67 19.70 -2.54
CA TRP A 394 -15.14 19.96 -3.90
C TRP A 394 -16.55 19.40 -4.11
N ASN A 395 -17.22 19.81 -5.19
CA ASN A 395 -18.58 19.42 -5.49
C ASN A 395 -18.64 18.01 -6.11
N VAL A 396 -18.75 16.98 -5.28
CA VAL A 396 -18.78 15.57 -5.73
C VAL A 396 -19.98 15.27 -6.66
N LYS A 397 -21.09 16.02 -6.55
CA LYS A 397 -22.27 15.85 -7.42
C LYS A 397 -22.00 16.16 -8.90
N GLU A 398 -20.89 16.81 -9.22
CA GLU A 398 -20.49 16.99 -10.62
C GLU A 398 -20.16 15.67 -11.30
N LEU A 399 -19.76 14.64 -10.56
CA LEU A 399 -19.50 13.30 -11.09
C LEU A 399 -20.75 12.70 -11.76
N GLU A 400 -21.96 12.99 -11.25
CA GLU A 400 -23.23 12.51 -11.84
C GLU A 400 -23.43 13.01 -13.27
N LYS A 401 -22.88 14.19 -13.59
CA LYS A 401 -22.97 14.79 -14.92
C LYS A 401 -21.83 14.39 -15.85
N GLN A 402 -20.68 14.01 -15.26
CA GLN A 402 -19.47 13.65 -16.00
C GLN A 402 -19.44 12.16 -16.36
N SER A 403 -20.18 11.33 -15.62
CA SER A 403 -20.21 9.88 -15.83
C SER A 403 -21.15 9.51 -16.98
N GLU A 404 -20.69 8.62 -17.86
CA GLU A 404 -21.53 7.96 -18.87
C GLU A 404 -22.35 6.81 -18.28
N LYS A 405 -22.05 6.39 -17.05
CA LYS A 405 -22.72 5.33 -16.30
C LYS A 405 -23.70 5.93 -15.27
N ILE A 406 -24.56 5.10 -14.73
CA ILE A 406 -25.43 5.47 -13.61
C ILE A 406 -24.56 5.70 -12.38
N LEU A 407 -24.34 6.97 -12.02
CA LEU A 407 -23.57 7.39 -10.86
C LEU A 407 -24.47 8.21 -9.93
N MET A 408 -24.49 7.84 -8.66
CA MET A 408 -25.31 8.45 -7.63
C MET A 408 -24.43 8.86 -6.44
N VAL A 409 -24.57 10.12 -6.02
CA VAL A 409 -23.80 10.68 -4.90
C VAL A 409 -24.68 10.82 -3.66
N TYR A 410 -24.19 10.32 -2.53
CA TYR A 410 -24.88 10.30 -1.24
C TYR A 410 -24.10 11.04 -0.16
N SER A 411 -24.84 11.77 0.69
CA SER A 411 -24.37 12.28 1.98
C SER A 411 -24.97 11.50 3.17
N ASP A 412 -26.04 10.74 2.93
CA ASP A 412 -26.66 9.84 3.90
C ASP A 412 -26.17 8.42 3.65
N PHE A 413 -25.42 7.89 4.61
CA PHE A 413 -24.81 6.58 4.54
C PHE A 413 -25.83 5.43 4.55
N GLU A 414 -26.88 5.52 5.39
CA GLU A 414 -27.89 4.47 5.48
C GLU A 414 -28.79 4.45 4.22
N LYS A 415 -29.11 5.60 3.66
CA LYS A 415 -29.81 5.68 2.38
C LYS A 415 -29.00 5.02 1.28
N MET A 416 -27.70 5.33 1.17
CA MET A 416 -26.82 4.69 0.20
C MET A 416 -26.81 3.16 0.34
N LEU A 417 -26.70 2.64 1.58
CA LEU A 417 -26.74 1.21 1.82
C LEU A 417 -28.03 0.56 1.34
N ASN A 418 -29.18 1.17 1.64
CA ASN A 418 -30.48 0.67 1.23
C ASN A 418 -30.62 0.66 -0.30
N ASP A 419 -30.15 1.70 -0.96
CA ASP A 419 -30.21 1.80 -2.41
C ASP A 419 -29.25 0.80 -3.09
N ILE A 420 -28.04 0.58 -2.57
CA ILE A 420 -27.14 -0.49 -3.05
C ILE A 420 -27.83 -1.85 -2.97
N VAL A 421 -28.43 -2.17 -1.83
CA VAL A 421 -29.14 -3.45 -1.65
C VAL A 421 -30.34 -3.56 -2.61
N ALA A 422 -31.12 -2.49 -2.78
CA ALA A 422 -32.26 -2.49 -3.70
C ALA A 422 -31.82 -2.70 -5.17
N HIS A 423 -30.68 -2.17 -5.58
CA HIS A 423 -30.11 -2.32 -6.92
C HIS A 423 -29.37 -3.65 -7.15
N SER A 424 -29.08 -4.43 -6.10
CA SER A 424 -28.40 -5.71 -6.19
C SER A 424 -29.38 -6.86 -6.49
N HIS A 425 -28.95 -7.87 -7.20
CA HIS A 425 -29.68 -9.13 -7.45
C HIS A 425 -28.67 -10.29 -7.47
N THR A 426 -29.16 -11.54 -7.57
CA THR A 426 -28.36 -12.78 -7.46
C THR A 426 -27.06 -12.80 -8.28
N ASP A 427 -27.04 -12.12 -9.43
CA ASP A 427 -25.84 -12.06 -10.29
C ASP A 427 -25.12 -10.70 -10.16
N SER A 428 -25.12 -10.09 -8.99
CA SER A 428 -24.40 -8.85 -8.73
C SER A 428 -23.10 -9.10 -8.00
N THR A 429 -22.09 -8.28 -8.33
CA THR A 429 -20.83 -8.15 -7.60
C THR A 429 -20.70 -6.71 -7.13
N ILE A 430 -20.52 -6.50 -5.84
CA ILE A 430 -20.32 -5.20 -5.20
C ILE A 430 -18.84 -5.07 -4.86
N LEU A 431 -18.18 -4.04 -5.41
CA LEU A 431 -16.80 -3.68 -5.08
C LEU A 431 -16.79 -2.41 -4.25
N VAL A 432 -16.39 -2.52 -3.00
CA VAL A 432 -16.22 -1.37 -2.10
C VAL A 432 -14.77 -0.89 -2.15
N MET A 433 -14.56 0.38 -2.46
CA MET A 433 -13.24 0.99 -2.59
C MET A 433 -13.08 2.17 -1.63
N SER A 434 -12.15 2.05 -0.68
CA SER A 434 -11.79 3.10 0.29
C SER A 434 -10.46 2.81 0.94
N ASN A 435 -9.66 3.84 1.23
CA ASN A 435 -8.45 3.70 2.04
C ASN A 435 -8.71 3.82 3.56
N GLY A 436 -9.98 3.81 3.99
CA GLY A 436 -10.40 3.84 5.39
C GLY A 436 -11.33 2.70 5.77
N GLY A 437 -11.91 2.79 6.98
CA GLY A 437 -12.83 1.78 7.50
C GLY A 437 -14.26 1.86 6.94
N PHE A 438 -14.60 2.93 6.22
CA PHE A 438 -15.88 3.17 5.57
C PHE A 438 -17.10 2.79 6.44
N ASN A 439 -17.08 3.19 7.70
CA ASN A 439 -18.13 2.94 8.69
C ASN A 439 -18.55 1.45 8.82
N GLY A 440 -17.63 0.52 8.52
CA GLY A 440 -17.92 -0.92 8.56
C GLY A 440 -18.88 -1.39 7.46
N ILE A 441 -18.87 -0.73 6.31
CA ILE A 441 -19.81 -0.94 5.19
C ILE A 441 -19.95 -2.39 4.77
N HIS A 442 -18.86 -3.16 4.76
CA HIS A 442 -18.87 -4.53 4.28
C HIS A 442 -19.82 -5.42 5.10
N GLN A 443 -19.68 -5.40 6.43
CA GLN A 443 -20.56 -6.20 7.31
C GLN A 443 -22.01 -5.73 7.21
N LYS A 444 -22.23 -4.40 7.20
CA LYS A 444 -23.58 -3.84 7.06
C LYS A 444 -24.27 -4.22 5.74
N LEU A 445 -23.49 -4.28 4.63
CA LEU A 445 -24.02 -4.74 3.35
C LEU A 445 -24.40 -6.23 3.41
N LEU A 446 -23.53 -7.08 3.94
CA LEU A 446 -23.80 -8.51 4.09
C LEU A 446 -25.03 -8.76 4.97
N ASP A 447 -25.15 -8.06 6.10
CA ASP A 447 -26.30 -8.15 7.01
C ASP A 447 -27.60 -7.72 6.33
N LYS A 448 -27.58 -6.60 5.58
CA LYS A 448 -28.76 -6.09 4.84
C LYS A 448 -29.17 -7.00 3.68
N LEU A 449 -28.18 -7.55 2.95
CA LEU A 449 -28.44 -8.53 1.87
C LEU A 449 -29.08 -9.81 2.43
N HIS A 450 -28.65 -10.27 3.60
CA HIS A 450 -29.22 -11.45 4.25
C HIS A 450 -30.67 -11.25 4.72
N ASN A 451 -31.06 -9.98 4.98
CA ASN A 451 -32.40 -9.62 5.45
C ASN A 451 -33.30 -9.07 4.32
N LYS A 452 -32.88 -9.15 3.06
CA LYS A 452 -33.65 -8.74 1.88
C LYS A 452 -34.68 -9.80 1.47
#